data_a2dd8c6e0c42b9059832ba9126eec7e6
#
_entry.id   a2dd8c6e0c42b9059832ba9126eec7e6
#
_cell.length_a   1.000
_cell.length_b   1.000
_cell.length_c   1.000
_cell.angle_alpha   90.00
_cell.angle_beta   90.00
_cell.angle_gamma   90.00
#
_symmetry.space_group_name_H-M   'P 1'
#
loop_
_entity.id
_entity.type
_entity.pdbx_description
1 polymer ?
#
loop_
_entity_poly.entity_id
_entity_poly.type
_entity_poly.pdbx_seq_one_letter_code
_entity_poly.pdbx_strand_id
1 'polypeptide(L)'
;FPTEESTLKEHQTDVVIACFGMGESFDGEAGLANFKTDLKAFVASHKGKQYNGESEVRLILVSPIAYEDLGELTPKVASRNRDLKRYTQAMKTVAAREKIPFVDLYEPSKALMAISESNPLTTNGIHLSGYGYWAVSRILYDRFIENVPGNKKWQLTIDAKAKKGEGDGLSVSKISSSRRAISFQVTEESSPSLAPPTDRELPAALAQRRDSMTVKNLQPGKY
;
A
#
# COMPACT_ATOMS: atom_id res chain seq x y z
N PHE A 1 5.57 -18.49 -24.47
CA PHE A 1 5.42 -17.33 -23.57
C PHE A 1 6.81 -16.91 -23.09
N PRO A 2 7.10 -15.62 -22.93
CA PRO A 2 8.36 -15.19 -22.35
C PRO A 2 8.54 -15.75 -20.95
N THR A 3 9.78 -16.04 -20.56
CA THR A 3 10.10 -16.49 -19.21
C THR A 3 10.03 -15.30 -18.24
N GLU A 4 9.86 -15.56 -16.95
CA GLU A 4 9.92 -14.52 -15.93
C GLU A 4 11.20 -13.68 -16.08
N GLU A 5 12.35 -14.32 -16.18
CA GLU A 5 13.64 -13.64 -16.32
C GLU A 5 13.73 -12.76 -17.57
N SER A 6 13.19 -13.22 -18.71
CA SER A 6 13.18 -12.40 -19.94
C SER A 6 12.30 -11.16 -19.81
N THR A 7 11.15 -11.30 -19.15
CA THR A 7 10.24 -10.18 -18.90
C THR A 7 10.87 -9.16 -17.94
N LEU A 8 11.48 -9.61 -16.85
CA LEU A 8 12.15 -8.71 -15.90
C LEU A 8 13.31 -7.94 -16.53
N LYS A 9 14.06 -8.57 -17.43
CA LYS A 9 15.13 -7.91 -18.22
C LYS A 9 14.58 -6.92 -19.24
N GLU A 10 13.51 -7.28 -19.95
CA GLU A 10 12.86 -6.39 -20.92
C GLU A 10 12.38 -5.09 -20.25
N HIS A 11 11.86 -5.19 -19.03
CA HIS A 11 11.39 -4.05 -18.26
C HIS A 11 12.48 -3.36 -17.41
N GLN A 12 13.74 -3.79 -17.50
CA GLN A 12 14.86 -3.24 -16.72
C GLN A 12 14.54 -3.12 -15.23
N THR A 13 14.02 -4.21 -14.64
CA THR A 13 13.38 -4.22 -13.31
C THR A 13 14.36 -3.97 -12.18
N ASP A 14 14.10 -2.95 -11.36
CA ASP A 14 14.87 -2.62 -10.14
C ASP A 14 14.34 -3.31 -8.91
N VAL A 15 13.01 -3.53 -8.84
CA VAL A 15 12.31 -4.04 -7.68
C VAL A 15 11.30 -5.09 -8.09
N VAL A 16 11.34 -6.25 -7.45
CA VAL A 16 10.31 -7.29 -7.56
C VAL A 16 9.50 -7.34 -6.27
N ILE A 17 8.21 -7.06 -6.37
CA ILE A 17 7.25 -7.20 -5.27
C ILE A 17 6.50 -8.50 -5.46
N ALA A 18 6.85 -9.51 -4.66
CA ALA A 18 6.33 -10.86 -4.79
C ALA A 18 5.21 -11.15 -3.78
N CYS A 19 4.01 -11.39 -4.30
CA CYS A 19 2.80 -11.66 -3.52
C CYS A 19 2.46 -13.15 -3.63
N PHE A 20 2.66 -13.91 -2.55
CA PHE A 20 2.42 -15.36 -2.49
C PHE A 20 1.54 -15.72 -1.28
N GLY A 21 1.17 -16.97 -1.18
CA GLY A 21 0.53 -17.56 -0.01
C GLY A 21 -1.00 -17.60 -0.04
N MET A 22 -1.67 -16.88 -0.94
CA MET A 22 -3.14 -16.94 -1.05
C MET A 22 -3.58 -18.25 -1.69
N GLY A 23 -3.12 -18.55 -2.88
CA GLY A 23 -3.43 -19.78 -3.62
C GLY A 23 -2.92 -21.01 -2.88
N GLU A 24 -1.66 -20.97 -2.49
CA GLU A 24 -0.97 -22.10 -1.87
C GLU A 24 -1.58 -22.47 -0.50
N SER A 25 -2.17 -21.50 0.21
CA SER A 25 -2.85 -21.77 1.48
C SER A 25 -4.09 -22.68 1.37
N PHE A 26 -4.59 -22.94 0.14
CA PHE A 26 -5.68 -23.91 -0.05
C PHE A 26 -5.26 -25.35 0.23
N ASP A 27 -3.97 -25.66 0.13
CA ASP A 27 -3.41 -26.97 0.50
C ASP A 27 -3.30 -27.17 2.02
N GLY A 28 -3.70 -26.17 2.81
CA GLY A 28 -3.72 -26.22 4.28
C GLY A 28 -2.35 -26.51 4.88
N GLU A 29 -2.35 -27.26 5.99
CA GLU A 29 -1.10 -27.60 6.68
C GLU A 29 -0.18 -28.54 5.87
N ALA A 30 -0.78 -29.41 5.05
CA ALA A 30 -0.04 -30.37 4.25
C ALA A 30 0.85 -29.70 3.18
N GLY A 31 0.41 -28.61 2.57
CA GLY A 31 1.17 -27.86 1.56
C GLY A 31 2.29 -26.98 2.11
N LEU A 32 2.31 -26.71 3.43
CA LEU A 32 3.20 -25.72 4.03
C LEU A 32 4.70 -26.02 3.85
N ALA A 33 5.08 -27.30 3.86
CA ALA A 33 6.49 -27.68 3.70
C ALA A 33 6.98 -27.42 2.26
N ASN A 34 6.17 -27.78 1.26
CA ASN A 34 6.46 -27.52 -0.14
C ASN A 34 6.50 -26.02 -0.42
N PHE A 35 5.49 -25.27 0.05
CA PHE A 35 5.47 -23.81 -0.08
C PHE A 35 6.75 -23.15 0.42
N LYS A 36 7.26 -23.55 1.61
CA LYS A 36 8.52 -23.02 2.15
C LYS A 36 9.73 -23.35 1.26
N THR A 37 9.73 -24.53 0.64
CA THR A 37 10.80 -24.95 -0.26
C THR A 37 10.78 -24.12 -1.54
N ASP A 38 9.61 -23.98 -2.15
CA ASP A 38 9.40 -23.23 -3.39
C ASP A 38 9.69 -21.74 -3.21
N LEU A 39 9.23 -21.18 -2.09
CA LEU A 39 9.51 -19.78 -1.76
C LEU A 39 11.02 -19.51 -1.58
N LYS A 40 11.77 -20.43 -0.96
CA LYS A 40 13.23 -20.31 -0.86
C LYS A 40 13.90 -20.42 -2.22
N ALA A 41 13.44 -21.33 -3.08
CA ALA A 41 13.95 -21.46 -4.44
C ALA A 41 13.69 -20.19 -5.26
N PHE A 42 12.49 -19.60 -5.14
CA PHE A 42 12.15 -18.33 -5.77
C PHE A 42 13.08 -17.20 -5.29
N VAL A 43 13.28 -17.07 -3.99
CA VAL A 43 14.20 -16.06 -3.44
C VAL A 43 15.62 -16.25 -3.96
N ALA A 44 16.11 -17.50 -3.97
CA ALA A 44 17.45 -17.83 -4.45
C ALA A 44 17.63 -17.52 -5.93
N SER A 45 16.59 -17.70 -6.76
CA SER A 45 16.64 -17.42 -8.20
C SER A 45 16.81 -15.94 -8.55
N HIS A 46 16.44 -15.03 -7.64
CA HIS A 46 16.56 -13.58 -7.84
C HIS A 46 17.84 -13.00 -7.23
N LYS A 47 18.49 -13.72 -6.32
CA LYS A 47 19.66 -13.24 -5.59
C LYS A 47 20.85 -13.00 -6.55
N GLY A 48 21.43 -11.79 -6.48
CA GLY A 48 22.54 -11.38 -7.36
C GLY A 48 22.14 -11.07 -8.81
N LYS A 49 20.85 -11.12 -9.15
CA LYS A 49 20.38 -10.79 -10.50
C LYS A 49 20.35 -9.28 -10.73
N GLN A 50 20.76 -8.87 -11.93
CA GLN A 50 20.76 -7.48 -12.40
C GLN A 50 19.91 -7.38 -13.66
N TYR A 51 18.59 -7.25 -13.50
CA TYR A 51 17.67 -7.20 -14.64
C TYR A 51 17.76 -5.87 -15.40
N ASN A 52 18.11 -4.78 -14.71
CA ASN A 52 18.38 -3.46 -15.31
C ASN A 52 19.81 -3.33 -15.88
N GLY A 53 20.70 -4.33 -15.69
CA GLY A 53 22.08 -4.29 -16.11
C GLY A 53 23.03 -3.44 -15.24
N GLU A 54 22.54 -2.78 -14.20
CA GLU A 54 23.29 -1.82 -13.38
C GLU A 54 23.40 -2.24 -11.92
N SER A 55 22.30 -2.68 -11.31
CA SER A 55 22.23 -2.97 -9.88
C SER A 55 21.52 -4.29 -9.59
N GLU A 56 21.82 -4.88 -8.43
CA GLU A 56 21.10 -6.07 -7.96
C GLU A 56 19.62 -5.75 -7.71
N VAL A 57 18.74 -6.61 -8.20
CA VAL A 57 17.30 -6.47 -8.01
C VAL A 57 16.95 -6.53 -6.52
N ARG A 58 16.09 -5.63 -6.09
CA ARG A 58 15.53 -5.62 -4.73
C ARG A 58 14.27 -6.47 -4.71
N LEU A 59 14.27 -7.53 -3.92
CA LEU A 59 13.10 -8.40 -3.73
C LEU A 59 12.38 -8.02 -2.44
N ILE A 60 11.05 -7.89 -2.52
CA ILE A 60 10.16 -7.64 -1.37
C ILE A 60 9.09 -8.72 -1.37
N LEU A 61 8.93 -9.42 -0.25
CA LEU A 61 7.85 -10.39 -0.08
C LEU A 61 6.64 -9.72 0.59
N VAL A 62 5.46 -9.97 0.03
CA VAL A 62 4.19 -9.44 0.55
C VAL A 62 3.26 -10.61 0.85
N SER A 63 2.76 -10.69 2.08
CA SER A 63 1.81 -11.74 2.47
C SER A 63 0.44 -11.57 1.80
N PRO A 64 -0.39 -12.62 1.77
CA PRO A 64 -1.78 -12.46 1.40
C PRO A 64 -2.53 -11.55 2.39
N ILE A 65 -3.66 -11.01 1.95
CA ILE A 65 -4.68 -10.43 2.83
C ILE A 65 -5.38 -11.55 3.63
N ALA A 66 -6.13 -11.19 4.67
CA ALA A 66 -7.03 -12.12 5.32
C ALA A 66 -8.19 -12.53 4.37
N TYR A 67 -8.80 -13.68 4.65
CA TYR A 67 -10.03 -14.10 3.98
C TYR A 67 -11.21 -13.40 4.66
N GLU A 68 -11.92 -12.57 3.88
CA GLU A 68 -13.04 -11.77 4.39
C GLU A 68 -14.28 -12.60 4.61
N ASP A 69 -15.02 -12.31 5.69
CA ASP A 69 -16.31 -12.90 5.96
C ASP A 69 -17.41 -12.12 5.24
N LEU A 70 -17.99 -12.72 4.22
CA LEU A 70 -19.11 -12.19 3.45
C LEU A 70 -20.35 -13.10 3.61
N GLY A 71 -20.49 -13.74 4.76
CA GLY A 71 -21.58 -14.65 5.06
C GLY A 71 -21.57 -15.90 4.18
N GLU A 72 -22.69 -16.20 3.53
CA GLU A 72 -22.85 -17.40 2.71
C GLU A 72 -21.88 -17.47 1.50
N LEU A 73 -21.39 -16.33 1.02
CA LEU A 73 -20.45 -16.26 -0.08
C LEU A 73 -19.05 -16.76 0.29
N THR A 74 -18.73 -16.80 1.57
CA THR A 74 -17.38 -17.11 2.06
C THR A 74 -17.41 -18.21 3.13
N PRO A 75 -17.60 -19.47 2.75
CA PRO A 75 -17.64 -20.57 3.70
C PRO A 75 -16.29 -20.80 4.37
N LYS A 76 -16.30 -21.36 5.58
CA LYS A 76 -15.11 -21.81 6.32
C LYS A 76 -14.09 -20.69 6.66
N VAL A 77 -14.54 -19.46 6.88
CA VAL A 77 -13.71 -18.28 7.17
C VAL A 77 -12.64 -18.58 8.23
N ALA A 78 -13.02 -19.20 9.36
CA ALA A 78 -12.09 -19.46 10.45
C ALA A 78 -10.95 -20.42 10.06
N SER A 79 -11.24 -21.48 9.31
CA SER A 79 -10.21 -22.43 8.87
C SER A 79 -9.31 -21.81 7.78
N ARG A 80 -9.91 -21.06 6.84
CA ARG A 80 -9.14 -20.36 5.80
C ARG A 80 -8.16 -19.35 6.40
N ASN A 81 -8.63 -18.54 7.35
CA ASN A 81 -7.77 -17.57 8.04
C ASN A 81 -6.69 -18.22 8.90
N ARG A 82 -6.95 -19.39 9.48
CA ARG A 82 -5.92 -20.13 10.19
C ARG A 82 -4.80 -20.57 9.25
N ASP A 83 -5.13 -21.06 8.06
CA ASP A 83 -4.15 -21.48 7.07
C ASP A 83 -3.40 -20.28 6.49
N LEU A 84 -4.08 -19.22 6.11
CA LEU A 84 -3.45 -17.96 5.65
C LEU A 84 -2.46 -17.41 6.70
N LYS A 85 -2.81 -17.43 7.96
CA LYS A 85 -1.89 -17.02 9.03
C LYS A 85 -0.63 -17.88 9.08
N ARG A 86 -0.74 -19.20 8.90
CA ARG A 86 0.40 -20.12 8.85
C ARG A 86 1.32 -19.81 7.67
N TYR A 87 0.75 -19.58 6.48
CA TYR A 87 1.50 -19.24 5.27
C TYR A 87 2.16 -17.87 5.37
N THR A 88 1.48 -16.87 5.92
CA THR A 88 2.06 -15.56 6.24
C THR A 88 3.26 -15.70 7.18
N GLN A 89 3.13 -16.49 8.24
CA GLN A 89 4.24 -16.75 9.18
C GLN A 89 5.41 -17.48 8.53
N ALA A 90 5.13 -18.39 7.60
CA ALA A 90 6.16 -19.07 6.82
C ALA A 90 6.93 -18.09 5.93
N MET A 91 6.23 -17.21 5.22
CA MET A 91 6.84 -16.15 4.41
C MET A 91 7.71 -15.22 5.26
N LYS A 92 7.19 -14.76 6.40
CA LYS A 92 7.94 -13.91 7.34
C LYS A 92 9.23 -14.58 7.82
N THR A 93 9.15 -15.89 8.09
CA THR A 93 10.32 -16.68 8.54
C THR A 93 11.37 -16.81 7.42
N VAL A 94 10.95 -17.06 6.18
CA VAL A 94 11.86 -17.12 5.03
C VAL A 94 12.49 -15.76 4.79
N ALA A 95 11.70 -14.70 4.74
CA ALA A 95 12.17 -13.33 4.54
C ALA A 95 13.23 -12.92 5.56
N ALA A 96 12.99 -13.21 6.85
CA ALA A 96 13.94 -12.91 7.91
C ALA A 96 15.27 -13.68 7.76
N ARG A 97 15.22 -14.96 7.38
CA ARG A 97 16.43 -15.79 7.17
C ARG A 97 17.24 -15.32 5.97
N GLU A 98 16.57 -14.96 4.89
CA GLU A 98 17.18 -14.49 3.65
C GLU A 98 17.50 -12.99 3.67
N LYS A 99 17.15 -12.29 4.76
CA LYS A 99 17.33 -10.83 4.94
C LYS A 99 16.63 -9.99 3.87
N ILE A 100 15.43 -10.40 3.50
CA ILE A 100 14.58 -9.74 2.51
C ILE A 100 13.49 -8.95 3.23
N PRO A 101 13.15 -7.72 2.78
CA PRO A 101 11.99 -6.99 3.26
C PRO A 101 10.70 -7.80 3.15
N PHE A 102 9.88 -7.74 4.19
CA PHE A 102 8.60 -8.43 4.26
C PHE A 102 7.48 -7.47 4.69
N VAL A 103 6.40 -7.48 3.93
CA VAL A 103 5.19 -6.73 4.25
C VAL A 103 4.08 -7.69 4.64
N ASP A 104 3.62 -7.56 5.87
CA ASP A 104 2.46 -8.28 6.38
C ASP A 104 1.18 -7.52 6.00
N LEU A 105 0.36 -8.10 5.12
CA LEU A 105 -0.98 -7.62 4.80
C LEU A 105 -2.07 -8.38 5.55
N TYR A 106 -1.76 -9.56 6.10
CA TYR A 106 -2.77 -10.43 6.73
C TYR A 106 -3.41 -9.77 7.95
N GLU A 107 -2.61 -9.41 8.96
CA GLU A 107 -3.18 -8.84 10.18
C GLU A 107 -3.80 -7.44 9.95
N PRO A 108 -3.17 -6.50 9.21
CA PRO A 108 -3.79 -5.21 8.93
C PRO A 108 -5.08 -5.30 8.12
N SER A 109 -5.14 -6.16 7.08
CA SER A 109 -6.37 -6.33 6.29
C SER A 109 -7.50 -6.94 7.12
N LYS A 110 -7.19 -7.92 7.98
CA LYS A 110 -8.15 -8.48 8.91
C LYS A 110 -8.74 -7.43 9.85
N ALA A 111 -7.90 -6.54 10.37
CA ALA A 111 -8.35 -5.42 11.21
C ALA A 111 -9.24 -4.43 10.43
N LEU A 112 -8.89 -4.15 9.16
CA LEU A 112 -9.71 -3.30 8.29
C LEU A 112 -11.06 -3.93 7.98
N MET A 113 -11.12 -5.23 7.68
CA MET A 113 -12.35 -5.97 7.42
C MET A 113 -13.29 -5.90 8.63
N ALA A 114 -12.77 -6.02 9.85
CA ALA A 114 -13.55 -5.96 11.07
C ALA A 114 -14.21 -4.58 11.33
N ILE A 115 -13.69 -3.50 10.79
CA ILE A 115 -14.24 -2.14 10.94
C ILE A 115 -14.98 -1.64 9.69
N SER A 116 -15.00 -2.43 8.62
CA SER A 116 -15.54 -2.05 7.31
C SER A 116 -16.76 -2.86 6.91
N GLU A 117 -17.57 -3.32 7.88
CA GLU A 117 -18.73 -4.22 7.66
C GLU A 117 -19.68 -3.75 6.55
N SER A 118 -19.93 -2.44 6.47
CA SER A 118 -20.78 -1.84 5.42
C SER A 118 -20.08 -1.66 4.06
N ASN A 119 -18.76 -1.82 4.01
CA ASN A 119 -17.94 -1.64 2.81
C ASN A 119 -16.93 -2.79 2.69
N PRO A 120 -17.32 -3.95 2.17
CA PRO A 120 -16.41 -5.07 2.02
C PRO A 120 -15.15 -4.73 1.22
N LEU A 121 -14.01 -5.21 1.69
CA LEU A 121 -12.74 -5.03 0.99
C LEU A 121 -12.63 -5.95 -0.23
N THR A 122 -13.37 -7.06 -0.22
CA THR A 122 -13.31 -8.07 -1.28
C THR A 122 -14.68 -8.33 -1.91
N THR A 123 -14.68 -8.89 -3.09
CA THR A 123 -15.91 -9.31 -3.78
C THR A 123 -16.32 -10.75 -3.46
N ASN A 124 -15.38 -11.58 -3.00
CA ASN A 124 -15.58 -13.02 -2.76
C ASN A 124 -14.66 -13.58 -1.65
N GLY A 125 -14.22 -12.75 -0.74
CA GLY A 125 -13.31 -13.12 0.35
C GLY A 125 -11.82 -13.06 -0.01
N ILE A 126 -11.46 -13.00 -1.30
CA ILE A 126 -10.07 -13.08 -1.80
C ILE A 126 -9.72 -11.88 -2.70
N HIS A 127 -10.57 -11.59 -3.68
CA HIS A 127 -10.30 -10.57 -4.68
C HIS A 127 -10.77 -9.20 -4.22
N LEU A 128 -9.84 -8.27 -4.13
CA LEU A 128 -10.13 -6.90 -3.68
C LEU A 128 -11.16 -6.22 -4.58
N SER A 129 -12.10 -5.54 -3.96
CA SER A 129 -12.98 -4.55 -4.61
C SER A 129 -12.19 -3.27 -4.92
N GLY A 130 -12.76 -2.33 -5.68
CA GLY A 130 -12.14 -1.01 -5.88
C GLY A 130 -11.84 -0.30 -4.55
N TYR A 131 -12.76 -0.39 -3.59
CA TYR A 131 -12.53 0.11 -2.23
C TYR A 131 -11.42 -0.66 -1.51
N GLY A 132 -11.41 -1.99 -1.62
CA GLY A 132 -10.37 -2.83 -1.04
C GLY A 132 -8.99 -2.50 -1.56
N TYR A 133 -8.83 -2.28 -2.86
CA TYR A 133 -7.56 -1.84 -3.44
C TYR A 133 -7.09 -0.51 -2.83
N TRP A 134 -7.99 0.47 -2.73
CA TRP A 134 -7.66 1.74 -2.09
C TRP A 134 -7.26 1.57 -0.61
N ALA A 135 -8.03 0.80 0.16
CA ALA A 135 -7.76 0.59 1.59
C ALA A 135 -6.44 -0.15 1.84
N VAL A 136 -6.16 -1.20 1.05
CA VAL A 136 -4.92 -1.99 1.16
C VAL A 136 -3.72 -1.21 0.63
N SER A 137 -3.88 -0.37 -0.40
CA SER A 137 -2.79 0.46 -0.90
C SER A 137 -2.20 1.39 0.16
N ARG A 138 -3.02 1.83 1.12
CA ARG A 138 -2.55 2.64 2.25
C ARG A 138 -1.62 1.86 3.17
N ILE A 139 -1.91 0.58 3.41
CA ILE A 139 -1.04 -0.30 4.20
C ILE A 139 0.30 -0.47 3.48
N LEU A 140 0.26 -0.72 2.17
CA LEU A 140 1.46 -0.86 1.35
C LEU A 140 2.28 0.44 1.34
N TYR A 141 1.62 1.57 1.12
CA TYR A 141 2.27 2.88 1.15
C TYR A 141 3.01 3.11 2.47
N ASP A 142 2.34 2.87 3.61
CA ASP A 142 2.95 3.04 4.93
C ASP A 142 4.19 2.16 5.10
N ARG A 143 4.13 0.92 4.63
CA ARG A 143 5.24 -0.04 4.77
C ARG A 143 6.39 0.22 3.83
N PHE A 144 6.13 0.69 2.61
CA PHE A 144 7.17 0.96 1.62
C PHE A 144 7.82 2.34 1.80
N ILE A 145 7.04 3.33 2.21
CA ILE A 145 7.42 4.75 2.13
C ILE A 145 7.72 5.35 3.50
N GLU A 146 7.12 4.84 4.59
CA GLU A 146 7.25 5.43 5.93
C GLU A 146 8.71 5.63 6.38
N ASN A 147 9.61 4.74 5.98
CA ASN A 147 11.03 4.77 6.35
C ASN A 147 11.95 5.23 5.22
N VAL A 148 11.41 5.76 4.12
CA VAL A 148 12.24 6.32 3.04
C VAL A 148 12.76 7.67 3.48
N PRO A 149 14.09 7.89 3.48
CA PRO A 149 14.67 9.19 3.80
C PRO A 149 14.10 10.28 2.87
N GLY A 150 13.67 11.39 3.45
CA GLY A 150 13.07 12.49 2.69
C GLY A 150 11.57 12.35 2.41
N ASN A 151 10.95 11.24 2.81
CA ASN A 151 9.49 11.13 2.73
C ASN A 151 8.84 12.10 3.72
N LYS A 152 8.15 13.08 3.20
CA LYS A 152 7.46 14.10 3.98
C LYS A 152 5.96 13.99 3.76
N LYS A 153 5.18 14.40 4.75
CA LYS A 153 3.74 14.58 4.58
C LYS A 153 3.50 15.75 3.64
N TRP A 154 2.53 15.62 2.75
CA TRP A 154 2.10 16.70 1.89
C TRP A 154 1.23 17.67 2.69
N GLN A 155 1.83 18.73 3.26
CA GLN A 155 1.14 19.72 4.08
C GLN A 155 1.43 21.11 3.57
N LEU A 156 0.38 21.90 3.37
CA LEU A 156 0.45 23.27 2.88
C LEU A 156 -0.29 24.22 3.83
N THR A 157 0.39 25.27 4.25
CA THR A 157 -0.25 26.41 4.95
C THR A 157 -0.04 27.67 4.14
N ILE A 158 -1.12 28.39 3.84
CA ILE A 158 -1.11 29.68 3.14
C ILE A 158 -1.70 30.76 4.04
N ASP A 159 -0.97 31.86 4.20
CA ASP A 159 -1.51 33.09 4.76
C ASP A 159 -1.98 33.99 3.61
N ALA A 160 -3.29 34.08 3.43
CA ALA A 160 -3.89 34.84 2.34
C ALA A 160 -3.64 36.35 2.45
N LYS A 161 -3.54 36.92 3.68
CA LYS A 161 -3.26 38.33 3.92
C LYS A 161 -1.78 38.67 3.67
N ALA A 162 -0.88 37.85 4.19
CA ALA A 162 0.55 38.06 4.04
C ALA A 162 1.04 37.63 2.64
N LYS A 163 0.24 36.87 1.85
CA LYS A 163 0.62 36.24 0.57
C LYS A 163 1.86 35.39 0.71
N LYS A 164 1.96 34.66 1.80
CA LYS A 164 3.05 33.73 2.12
C LYS A 164 2.52 32.33 2.29
N GLY A 165 3.34 31.35 2.01
CA GLY A 165 3.01 29.95 2.18
C GLY A 165 4.20 29.15 2.66
N GLU A 166 3.92 28.11 3.44
CA GLU A 166 4.87 27.14 3.94
C GLU A 166 4.37 25.73 3.58
N GLY A 167 5.27 24.86 3.15
CA GLY A 167 4.97 23.48 2.80
C GLY A 167 5.90 22.51 3.50
N ASP A 168 5.38 21.29 3.78
CA ASP A 168 6.16 20.11 4.07
C ASP A 168 5.88 19.08 2.97
N GLY A 169 6.93 18.52 2.33
CA GLY A 169 6.80 17.69 1.14
C GLY A 169 6.42 18.43 -0.15
N LEU A 170 6.40 19.74 -0.10
CA LEU A 170 6.15 20.63 -1.24
C LEU A 170 6.72 22.04 -1.00
N SER A 171 6.90 22.79 -2.07
CA SER A 171 7.16 24.23 -2.01
C SER A 171 6.02 25.01 -2.66
N VAL A 172 5.75 26.23 -2.18
CA VAL A 172 4.69 27.09 -2.70
C VAL A 172 5.21 28.44 -3.14
N SER A 173 4.70 28.91 -4.27
CA SER A 173 5.12 30.20 -4.88
C SER A 173 3.95 30.90 -5.57
N LYS A 174 4.18 32.12 -6.08
CA LYS A 174 3.22 32.93 -6.86
C LYS A 174 1.84 33.06 -6.18
N ILE A 175 1.84 33.28 -4.88
CA ILE A 175 0.61 33.41 -4.11
C ILE A 175 -0.06 34.75 -4.41
N SER A 176 -1.31 34.71 -4.83
CA SER A 176 -2.18 35.89 -4.94
C SER A 176 -3.49 35.64 -4.22
N SER A 177 -4.06 36.70 -3.63
CA SER A 177 -5.29 36.63 -2.88
C SER A 177 -6.17 37.85 -3.15
N SER A 178 -7.45 37.61 -3.31
CA SER A 178 -8.50 38.62 -3.46
C SER A 178 -9.72 38.24 -2.60
N ARG A 179 -10.82 39.01 -2.68
CA ARG A 179 -12.07 38.67 -2.00
C ARG A 179 -12.83 37.49 -2.59
N ARG A 180 -12.42 36.99 -3.76
CA ARG A 180 -13.15 35.95 -4.49
C ARG A 180 -12.30 34.75 -4.82
N ALA A 181 -10.98 34.86 -4.75
CA ALA A 181 -10.07 33.79 -5.12
C ALA A 181 -8.74 33.90 -4.40
N ILE A 182 -8.14 32.74 -4.17
CA ILE A 182 -6.74 32.59 -3.86
C ILE A 182 -6.11 31.70 -4.94
N SER A 183 -4.96 32.09 -5.45
CA SER A 183 -4.19 31.27 -6.41
C SER A 183 -2.74 31.18 -5.98
N PHE A 184 -2.12 30.06 -6.26
CA PHE A 184 -0.73 29.78 -5.95
C PHE A 184 -0.21 28.68 -6.86
N GLN A 185 1.09 28.53 -6.91
CA GLN A 185 1.76 27.43 -7.60
C GLN A 185 2.44 26.55 -6.56
N VAL A 186 2.23 25.23 -6.68
CA VAL A 186 2.88 24.22 -5.85
C VAL A 186 3.89 23.46 -6.71
N THR A 187 5.06 23.19 -6.13
CA THR A 187 6.01 22.21 -6.67
C THR A 187 6.11 21.10 -5.63
N GLU A 188 5.72 19.89 -6.02
CA GLU A 188 5.70 18.73 -5.14
C GLU A 188 7.10 18.15 -4.99
N GLU A 189 7.51 17.87 -3.75
CA GLU A 189 8.75 17.17 -3.38
C GLU A 189 8.44 15.73 -2.97
N SER A 190 7.18 15.44 -2.60
CA SER A 190 6.64 14.11 -2.34
C SER A 190 5.27 13.97 -3.00
N SER A 191 4.92 12.76 -3.44
CA SER A 191 3.60 12.52 -4.01
C SER A 191 2.51 12.62 -2.95
N PRO A 192 1.38 13.28 -3.24
CA PRO A 192 0.22 13.27 -2.35
C PRO A 192 -0.36 11.85 -2.24
N SER A 193 -1.01 11.56 -1.11
CA SER A 193 -1.70 10.29 -0.92
C SER A 193 -2.93 10.18 -1.82
N LEU A 194 -3.31 8.94 -2.15
CA LEU A 194 -4.54 8.70 -2.90
C LEU A 194 -5.75 9.25 -2.16
N ALA A 195 -6.56 10.05 -2.86
CA ALA A 195 -7.79 10.56 -2.31
C ALA A 195 -8.72 9.43 -1.87
N PRO A 196 -9.39 9.56 -0.72
CA PRO A 196 -10.39 8.58 -0.31
C PRO A 196 -11.58 8.60 -1.29
N PRO A 197 -12.26 7.45 -1.48
CA PRO A 197 -13.51 7.43 -2.23
C PRO A 197 -14.55 8.35 -1.59
N THR A 198 -15.33 9.05 -2.42
CA THR A 198 -16.33 10.03 -1.99
C THR A 198 -17.76 9.48 -2.06
N ASP A 199 -17.93 8.27 -2.58
CA ASP A 199 -19.20 7.60 -2.83
C ASP A 199 -19.71 6.78 -1.62
N ARG A 200 -19.00 6.81 -0.50
CA ARG A 200 -19.30 6.01 0.70
C ARG A 200 -18.79 6.64 1.97
N GLU A 201 -19.39 6.25 3.10
CA GLU A 201 -18.86 6.56 4.41
C GLU A 201 -17.64 5.68 4.72
N LEU A 202 -16.60 6.28 5.28
CA LEU A 202 -15.38 5.60 5.65
C LEU A 202 -15.27 5.44 7.16
N PRO A 203 -14.73 4.30 7.64
CA PRO A 203 -14.31 4.18 9.03
C PRO A 203 -13.39 5.34 9.41
N ALA A 204 -13.53 5.88 10.62
CA ALA A 204 -12.76 7.03 11.08
C ALA A 204 -11.24 6.86 10.92
N ALA A 205 -10.72 5.64 11.14
CA ALA A 205 -9.31 5.31 10.96
C ALA A 205 -8.84 5.48 9.50
N LEU A 206 -9.74 5.25 8.53
CA LEU A 206 -9.44 5.41 7.10
C LEU A 206 -9.78 6.80 6.57
N ALA A 207 -10.65 7.54 7.25
CA ALA A 207 -11.02 8.90 6.88
C ALA A 207 -9.90 9.92 7.14
N GLN A 208 -8.93 9.60 8.00
CA GLN A 208 -7.79 10.47 8.28
C GLN A 208 -6.95 10.66 7.02
N ARG A 209 -6.89 11.89 6.56
CA ARG A 209 -6.02 12.30 5.45
C ARG A 209 -4.62 12.57 5.98
N ARG A 210 -3.61 12.13 5.25
CA ARG A 210 -2.22 12.49 5.52
C ARG A 210 -1.86 13.86 4.97
N ASP A 211 -2.51 14.21 3.86
CA ASP A 211 -2.30 15.47 3.18
C ASP A 211 -3.27 16.52 3.69
N SER A 212 -2.78 17.72 3.87
CA SER A 212 -3.60 18.82 4.36
C SER A 212 -3.24 20.15 3.70
N MET A 213 -4.26 20.95 3.48
CA MET A 213 -4.10 22.35 3.08
C MET A 213 -4.86 23.23 4.08
N THR A 214 -4.16 24.20 4.64
CA THR A 214 -4.73 25.20 5.54
C THR A 214 -4.55 26.58 4.93
N VAL A 215 -5.65 27.33 4.81
CA VAL A 215 -5.60 28.73 4.40
C VAL A 215 -6.02 29.61 5.57
N LYS A 216 -5.12 30.50 6.00
CA LYS A 216 -5.32 31.42 7.11
C LYS A 216 -5.60 32.84 6.60
N ASN A 217 -6.28 33.67 7.42
CA ASN A 217 -6.49 35.10 7.17
C ASN A 217 -7.17 35.37 5.81
N LEU A 218 -8.10 34.52 5.41
CA LEU A 218 -8.99 34.80 4.28
C LEU A 218 -9.82 36.03 4.54
N GLN A 219 -9.99 36.89 3.54
CA GLN A 219 -10.95 38.01 3.64
C GLN A 219 -12.37 37.41 3.61
N PRO A 220 -13.35 38.06 4.33
CA PRO A 220 -14.74 37.66 4.23
C PRO A 220 -15.22 37.69 2.77
N GLY A 221 -15.79 36.58 2.29
CA GLY A 221 -16.21 36.43 0.90
C GLY A 221 -16.69 35.02 0.58
N LYS A 222 -17.03 34.79 -0.69
CA LYS A 222 -17.26 33.45 -1.28
C LYS A 222 -16.02 33.04 -2.07
N TYR A 223 -15.52 31.88 -1.78
CA TYR A 223 -14.33 31.25 -2.41
C TYR A 223 -14.71 29.97 -3.14
#